data_34685fcfa4db8824e287dbd6ed06b800
#
_entry.id   34685fcfa4db8824e287dbd6ed06b800
#
_cell.length_a   1.000
_cell.length_b   1.000
_cell.length_c   1.000
_cell.angle_alpha   90.00
_cell.angle_beta   90.00
_cell.angle_gamma   90.00
#
_symmetry.space_group_name_H-M   'P 1'
#
loop_
_entity.id
_entity.type
_entity.pdbx_description
1 polymer ?
#
loop_
_entity_poly.entity_id
_entity_poly.type
_entity_poly.pdbx_seq_one_letter_code
_entity_poly.pdbx_strand_id
1 'polypeptide(L)' 'MSSHSYLVRQASTRTYFFRSYIPQNLVKHFDGRQEFRLSLGCKSKIRSRLASNHLSDIVRELYDSIQSG' A
#
# COMPACT_ATOMS: atom_id res chain seq x y z
N MET A 1 7.16 -4.08 15.22
CA MET A 1 7.49 -4.14 13.80
C MET A 1 6.64 -3.14 13.03
N SER A 2 7.27 -2.20 12.36
CA SER A 2 6.52 -1.19 11.64
C SER A 2 6.04 -1.73 10.30
N SER A 3 4.79 -1.50 9.99
CA SER A 3 4.22 -1.82 8.69
C SER A 3 4.25 -0.56 7.82
N HIS A 4 4.66 -0.71 6.56
CA HIS A 4 4.66 0.40 5.61
C HIS A 4 3.33 0.54 4.91
N SER A 5 2.39 -0.34 5.20
CA SER A 5 1.12 -0.42 4.47
C SER A 5 -0.06 -0.32 5.43
N TYR A 6 -1.07 0.42 5.00
CA TYR A 6 -2.29 0.63 5.80
C TYR A 6 -3.53 0.45 4.96
N LEU A 7 -4.60 0.05 5.64
CA LEU A 7 -5.94 0.15 5.09
C LEU A 7 -6.59 1.40 5.67
N VAL A 8 -7.07 2.30 4.81
CA VAL A 8 -7.67 3.56 5.23
C VAL A 8 -9.09 3.65 4.66
N ARG A 9 -10.02 4.08 5.50
CA ARG A 9 -11.39 4.32 5.07
C ARG A 9 -11.54 5.76 4.65
N GLN A 10 -12.06 5.97 3.43
CA GLN A 10 -12.35 7.30 2.93
C GLN A 10 -13.79 7.66 3.30
N ALA A 11 -13.97 8.71 4.11
CA ALA A 11 -15.28 9.05 4.64
C ALA A 11 -16.26 9.51 3.57
N SER A 12 -15.79 10.25 2.57
CA SER A 12 -16.66 10.82 1.54
C SER A 12 -17.30 9.76 0.64
N THR A 13 -16.61 8.67 0.37
CA THR A 13 -17.11 7.60 -0.50
C THR A 13 -17.48 6.34 0.25
N ARG A 14 -17.15 6.27 1.55
CA ARG A 14 -17.32 5.09 2.40
C ARG A 14 -16.64 3.85 1.84
N THR A 15 -15.61 4.05 1.02
CA THR A 15 -14.81 2.97 0.48
C THR A 15 -13.45 2.95 1.15
N TYR A 16 -12.75 1.85 0.96
CA TYR A 16 -11.41 1.69 1.51
C TYR A 16 -10.37 1.88 0.43
N PHE A 17 -9.19 2.33 0.82
CA PHE A 17 -8.04 2.36 -0.07
C PHE A 17 -6.81 1.84 0.66
N PHE A 18 -5.92 1.25 -0.11
CA PHE A 18 -4.64 0.75 0.35
C PHE A 18 -3.61 1.86 0.21
N ARG A 19 -2.86 2.10 1.27
CA ARG A 19 -1.83 3.12 1.30
C ARG A 19 -0.55 2.49 1.76
N SER A 20 0.52 2.72 1.01
CA SER A 20 1.84 2.17 1.35
C SER A 20 2.88 3.26 1.28
N TYR A 21 3.72 3.36 2.31
CA TYR A 21 4.86 4.25 2.29
C TYR A 21 6.03 3.58 1.60
N ILE A 22 6.65 4.33 0.69
CA ILE A 22 7.82 3.86 -0.04
C ILE A 22 9.05 4.10 0.84
N PRO A 23 9.90 3.09 1.07
CA PRO A 23 11.15 3.29 1.82
C PRO A 23 11.99 4.38 1.19
N GLN A 24 12.63 5.19 2.04
CA GLN A 24 13.32 6.39 1.58
C GLN A 24 14.43 6.09 0.56
N ASN A 25 15.11 4.97 0.72
CA ASN A 25 16.15 4.55 -0.20
C ASN A 25 15.62 4.11 -1.57
N LEU A 26 14.30 3.93 -1.69
CA LEU A 26 13.65 3.53 -2.94
C LEU A 26 12.84 4.65 -3.59
N VAL A 27 12.72 5.79 -2.91
CA VAL A 27 11.89 6.90 -3.40
C VAL A 27 12.31 7.34 -4.81
N LYS A 28 13.61 7.32 -5.11
CA LYS A 28 14.12 7.71 -6.42
C LYS A 28 13.65 6.77 -7.54
N HIS A 29 13.32 5.52 -7.22
CA HIS A 29 12.81 4.55 -8.21
C HIS A 29 11.34 4.79 -8.52
N PHE A 30 10.67 5.64 -7.75
CA PHE A 30 9.24 5.93 -7.89
C PHE A 30 9.01 7.41 -8.18
N ASP A 31 9.93 8.05 -8.91
CA ASP A 31 9.84 9.44 -9.32
C ASP A 31 9.69 10.41 -8.15
N GLY A 32 10.34 10.10 -7.04
CA GLY A 32 10.29 10.96 -5.86
C GLY A 32 9.03 10.82 -5.03
N ARG A 33 8.17 9.88 -5.33
CA ARG A 33 6.96 9.63 -4.53
C ARG A 33 7.33 8.99 -3.21
N GLN A 34 6.71 9.47 -2.15
CA GLN A 34 6.95 8.95 -0.81
C GLN A 34 5.90 7.91 -0.40
N GLU A 35 4.79 7.86 -1.09
CA GLU A 35 3.73 6.89 -0.82
C GLU A 35 2.97 6.58 -2.10
N PHE A 36 2.28 5.43 -2.08
CA PHE A 36 1.34 5.18 -3.15
C PHE A 36 0.00 4.75 -2.56
N ARG A 37 -1.07 4.99 -3.31
CA ARG A 37 -2.43 4.71 -2.90
C ARG A 37 -3.12 3.92 -3.99
N LEU A 38 -3.94 2.97 -3.56
CA LEU A 38 -4.75 2.18 -4.48
C LEU A 38 -6.16 2.10 -3.93
N SER A 39 -7.12 2.65 -4.67
CA SER A 39 -8.52 2.54 -4.29
C SER A 39 -8.98 1.11 -4.50
N LEU A 40 -9.59 0.53 -3.47
CA LEU A 40 -10.10 -0.83 -3.55
C LEU A 40 -11.53 -0.88 -4.09
N GLY A 41 -12.22 0.27 -4.10
CA GLY A 41 -13.58 0.36 -4.59
C GLY A 41 -14.56 -0.51 -3.81
N CYS A 42 -14.22 -0.89 -2.59
CA CYS A 42 -14.98 -1.83 -1.79
C CYS A 42 -15.43 -1.18 -0.49
N LYS A 43 -16.69 -1.41 -0.11
CA LYS A 43 -17.24 -0.89 1.14
C LYS A 43 -17.13 -1.90 2.28
N SER A 44 -16.79 -3.15 2.00
CA SER A 44 -16.66 -4.19 3.00
C SER A 44 -15.30 -4.11 3.66
N LYS A 45 -15.27 -3.94 4.98
CA LYS A 45 -14.03 -3.90 5.75
C LYS A 45 -13.27 -5.22 5.67
N ILE A 46 -13.99 -6.34 5.72
CA ILE A 46 -13.38 -7.67 5.68
C ILE A 46 -12.69 -7.92 4.34
N ARG A 47 -13.40 -7.66 3.25
CA ARG A 47 -12.83 -7.84 1.91
C ARG A 47 -11.67 -6.89 1.65
N SER A 48 -11.81 -5.64 2.10
CA SER A 48 -10.74 -4.65 1.96
C SER A 48 -9.51 -5.05 2.74
N ARG A 49 -9.68 -5.61 3.93
CA ARG A 49 -8.55 -6.08 4.74
C ARG A 49 -7.82 -7.25 4.07
N LEU A 50 -8.58 -8.20 3.51
CA LEU A 50 -7.97 -9.32 2.78
C LEU A 50 -7.18 -8.83 1.56
N ALA A 51 -7.76 -7.91 0.80
CA ALA A 51 -7.08 -7.31 -0.34
C ALA A 51 -5.83 -6.54 0.10
N SER A 52 -5.93 -5.78 1.19
CA SER A 52 -4.81 -5.01 1.72
C SER A 52 -3.66 -5.93 2.15
N ASN A 53 -3.96 -7.04 2.81
CA ASN A 53 -2.95 -8.01 3.21
C ASN A 53 -2.23 -8.60 2.00
N HIS A 54 -2.98 -8.93 0.97
CA HIS A 54 -2.41 -9.47 -0.27
C HIS A 54 -1.53 -8.43 -0.97
N LEU A 55 -2.01 -7.19 -1.04
CA LEU A 55 -1.24 -6.09 -1.64
C LEU A 55 0.01 -5.78 -0.84
N SER A 56 -0.05 -5.88 0.48
CA SER A 56 1.13 -5.68 1.33
C SER A 56 2.23 -6.67 1.00
N ASP A 57 1.87 -7.93 0.76
CA ASP A 57 2.84 -8.95 0.40
C ASP A 57 3.46 -8.66 -0.96
N ILE A 58 2.65 -8.26 -1.93
CA ILE A 58 3.13 -7.91 -3.27
C ILE A 58 4.10 -6.72 -3.20
N VAL A 59 3.73 -5.69 -2.45
CA VAL A 59 4.53 -4.48 -2.30
C VAL A 59 5.85 -4.80 -1.61
N ARG A 60 5.81 -5.65 -0.58
CA ARG A 60 7.03 -6.05 0.12
C ARG A 60 7.99 -6.78 -0.82
N GLU A 61 7.49 -7.70 -1.63
CA GLU A 61 8.30 -8.41 -2.60
C GLU A 61 8.89 -7.45 -3.63
N LEU A 62 8.11 -6.48 -4.08
CA LEU A 62 8.58 -5.46 -5.01
C LEU A 62 9.74 -4.67 -4.42
N TYR A 63 9.58 -4.20 -3.18
CA TYR A 63 10.63 -3.41 -2.53
C TYR A 63 11.90 -4.25 -2.33
N ASP A 64 11.74 -5.49 -1.89
CA ASP A 64 12.88 -6.41 -1.72
C ASP A 64 13.60 -6.65 -3.04
N SER A 65 12.85 -6.82 -4.12
CA SER A 65 13.40 -7.04 -5.45
C SER A 65 14.24 -5.84 -5.91
N ILE A 66 13.76 -4.63 -5.65
CA ILE A 66 14.49 -3.41 -6.02
C ILE A 66 15.75 -3.28 -5.17
N GLN A 67 15.66 -3.57 -3.87
CA GLN A 67 16.79 -3.44 -2.95
C GLN A 67 17.89 -4.47 -3.25
N SER A 68 17.52 -5.67 -3.64
CA SER A 68 18.49 -6.72 -3.92
C SER A 68 19.04 -6.67 -5.34
N GLY A 69 18.36 -5.95 -6.20
CA GLY A 69 18.82 -5.74 -7.56
C GLY A 69 19.72 -4.57 -7.70
#